data_6dd062554d65f1f1fe289377d569a0fe
#
_entry.id   6dd062554d65f1f1fe289377d569a0fe
#
_cell.length_a   1.000
_cell.length_b   1.000
_cell.length_c   1.000
_cell.angle_alpha   90.00
_cell.angle_beta   90.00
_cell.angle_gamma   90.00
#
_symmetry.space_group_name_H-M   'P 1'
#
loop_
_entity.id
_entity.type
_entity.pdbx_description
1 polymer ?
#
loop_
_entity_poly.entity_id
_entity_poly.type
_entity_poly.pdbx_seq_one_letter_code
_entity_poly.pdbx_strand_id
1 'polypeptide(L)'
;MALPLPFDPRTAALLPPTEDLPLIDPARLTPEALRARFANPPEWVADTEVERFWRAAQPVPAAVLIPLVIRQAMDGEPAVLSVLLTQRTAHLKAHAGQVSFPGGRKDEDDVDAKATALREAQEEVGLPPERVEVIGELPPYITGTGFVVTPVVGLVHAHPHEGVALDLTPEPCEVAEIFEVPLAFLMNPANHQQRAAQAAGLDMRYFSMPWHAPGRDEDFFIWGATAAMLRNLYRFLAA
;
A
#
# COMPACT_ATOMS: atom_id res chain seq x y z
N MET A 1 19.01 7.16 12.92
CA MET A 1 18.86 8.29 11.98
C MET A 1 18.88 7.68 10.59
N ALA A 2 17.76 7.66 9.87
CA ALA A 2 17.75 7.16 8.49
C ALA A 2 18.58 8.10 7.63
N LEU A 3 19.57 7.55 6.92
CA LEU A 3 20.36 8.33 5.95
C LEU A 3 19.44 8.67 4.76
N PRO A 4 19.59 9.87 4.16
CA PRO A 4 18.88 10.19 2.93
C PRO A 4 19.21 9.15 1.88
N LEU A 5 18.24 8.82 1.03
CA LEU A 5 18.48 7.94 -0.10
C LEU A 5 19.62 8.50 -0.96
N PRO A 6 20.60 7.68 -1.33
CA PRO A 6 21.74 8.12 -2.12
C PRO A 6 21.39 8.36 -3.61
N PHE A 7 20.13 8.28 -3.99
CA PHE A 7 19.62 8.46 -5.36
C PHE A 7 18.15 8.95 -5.33
N ASP A 8 17.73 9.58 -6.41
CA ASP A 8 16.32 9.91 -6.64
C ASP A 8 15.59 8.70 -7.27
N PRO A 9 14.62 8.08 -6.56
CA PRO A 9 13.93 6.90 -7.08
C PRO A 9 13.09 7.17 -8.33
N ARG A 10 12.73 8.42 -8.61
CA ARG A 10 11.97 8.78 -9.83
C ARG A 10 12.83 8.69 -11.10
N THR A 11 14.14 8.91 -10.97
CA THR A 11 15.09 8.96 -12.08
C THR A 11 15.79 7.62 -12.37
N ALA A 12 15.56 6.60 -11.54
CA ALA A 12 16.15 5.28 -11.72
C ALA A 12 15.69 4.64 -13.03
N ALA A 13 16.59 3.86 -13.65
CA ALA A 13 16.34 3.21 -14.93
C ALA A 13 15.15 2.23 -14.86
N LEU A 14 14.25 2.32 -15.83
CA LEU A 14 13.19 1.35 -16.03
C LEU A 14 13.78 0.06 -16.60
N LEU A 15 13.39 -1.08 -16.03
CA LEU A 15 13.71 -2.38 -16.55
C LEU A 15 12.55 -2.90 -17.43
N PRO A 16 12.85 -3.69 -18.46
CA PRO A 16 11.80 -4.38 -19.21
C PRO A 16 11.04 -5.33 -18.28
N PRO A 17 9.74 -5.58 -18.55
CA PRO A 17 8.98 -6.60 -17.82
C PRO A 17 9.70 -7.94 -17.88
N THR A 18 9.85 -8.60 -16.75
CA THR A 18 10.51 -9.92 -16.66
C THR A 18 9.53 -11.09 -16.71
N GLU A 19 8.23 -10.80 -16.55
CA GLU A 19 7.14 -11.77 -16.48
C GLU A 19 5.95 -11.30 -17.31
N ASP A 20 5.30 -12.22 -17.99
CA ASP A 20 3.98 -11.99 -18.60
C ASP A 20 2.90 -12.27 -17.55
N LEU A 21 2.38 -11.25 -16.93
CA LEU A 21 1.45 -11.35 -15.82
C LEU A 21 0.00 -11.17 -16.31
N PRO A 22 -0.94 -12.03 -15.87
CA PRO A 22 -2.32 -11.96 -16.31
C PRO A 22 -3.03 -10.70 -15.79
N LEU A 23 -3.94 -10.17 -16.60
CA LEU A 23 -4.91 -9.19 -16.12
C LEU A 23 -5.89 -9.87 -15.16
N ILE A 24 -6.20 -9.20 -14.06
CA ILE A 24 -7.25 -9.67 -13.15
C ILE A 24 -8.62 -9.28 -13.73
N ASP A 25 -9.52 -10.26 -13.80
CA ASP A 25 -10.91 -10.00 -14.18
C ASP A 25 -11.52 -8.97 -13.21
N PRO A 26 -12.12 -7.87 -13.71
CA PRO A 26 -12.77 -6.87 -12.86
C PRO A 26 -13.82 -7.47 -11.89
N ALA A 27 -14.47 -8.56 -12.25
CA ALA A 27 -15.40 -9.26 -11.35
C ALA A 27 -14.74 -9.82 -10.09
N ARG A 28 -13.41 -10.01 -10.09
CA ARG A 28 -12.61 -10.44 -8.92
C ARG A 28 -12.18 -9.26 -8.03
N LEU A 29 -12.40 -8.02 -8.47
CA LEU A 29 -12.05 -6.79 -7.74
C LEU A 29 -13.28 -6.15 -7.08
N THR A 30 -14.28 -6.95 -6.75
CA THR A 30 -15.47 -6.51 -5.99
C THR A 30 -15.31 -6.83 -4.50
N PRO A 31 -16.00 -6.13 -3.59
CA PRO A 31 -15.95 -6.43 -2.15
C PRO A 31 -16.26 -7.90 -1.84
N GLU A 32 -17.27 -8.47 -2.49
CA GLU A 32 -17.71 -9.86 -2.30
C GLU A 32 -16.65 -10.86 -2.76
N ALA A 33 -16.04 -10.61 -3.93
CA ALA A 33 -14.98 -11.45 -4.46
C ALA A 33 -13.72 -11.42 -3.59
N LEU A 34 -13.37 -10.26 -3.04
CA LEU A 34 -12.25 -10.12 -2.13
C LEU A 34 -12.49 -10.85 -0.81
N ARG A 35 -13.68 -10.72 -0.20
CA ARG A 35 -14.05 -11.51 1.00
C ARG A 35 -13.92 -13.00 0.75
N ALA A 36 -14.49 -13.48 -0.36
CA ALA A 36 -14.40 -14.89 -0.74
C ALA A 36 -12.96 -15.35 -0.95
N ARG A 37 -12.12 -14.49 -1.54
CA ARG A 37 -10.70 -14.78 -1.82
C ARG A 37 -9.89 -14.90 -0.54
N PHE A 38 -10.06 -13.98 0.42
CA PHE A 38 -9.38 -14.03 1.70
C PHE A 38 -9.90 -15.14 2.62
N ALA A 39 -11.19 -15.48 2.55
CA ALA A 39 -11.75 -16.61 3.27
C ALA A 39 -11.25 -17.98 2.75
N ASN A 40 -10.91 -18.06 1.46
CA ASN A 40 -10.41 -19.27 0.80
C ASN A 40 -9.15 -18.94 -0.01
N PRO A 41 -8.01 -18.71 0.67
CA PRO A 41 -6.79 -18.29 0.00
C PRO A 41 -6.25 -19.38 -0.93
N PRO A 42 -5.79 -19.03 -2.15
CA PRO A 42 -5.14 -19.99 -3.04
C PRO A 42 -3.74 -20.32 -2.55
N GLU A 43 -3.14 -21.33 -3.15
CA GLU A 43 -1.69 -21.48 -3.10
C GLU A 43 -1.03 -20.37 -3.96
N TRP A 44 -0.14 -19.59 -3.35
CA TRP A 44 0.61 -18.53 -4.02
C TRP A 44 1.92 -18.24 -3.31
N VAL A 45 2.82 -17.55 -3.99
CA VAL A 45 4.12 -17.19 -3.43
C VAL A 45 4.27 -15.66 -3.46
N ALA A 46 4.55 -15.08 -2.30
CA ALA A 46 4.86 -13.66 -2.20
C ALA A 46 6.19 -13.34 -2.89
N ASP A 47 6.24 -12.18 -3.55
CA ASP A 47 7.47 -11.64 -4.10
C ASP A 47 8.29 -11.03 -2.94
N THR A 48 9.34 -11.75 -2.53
CA THR A 48 10.22 -11.34 -1.43
C THR A 48 11.64 -10.99 -1.94
N GLU A 49 11.86 -11.01 -3.27
CA GLU A 49 13.22 -10.88 -3.82
C GLU A 49 13.85 -9.51 -3.63
N VAL A 50 13.06 -8.48 -3.42
CA VAL A 50 13.51 -7.09 -3.47
C VAL A 50 14.38 -6.69 -2.27
N GLU A 51 14.30 -7.37 -1.12
CA GLU A 51 14.97 -6.94 0.11
C GLU A 51 15.85 -7.99 0.82
N ARG A 52 16.32 -9.00 0.09
CA ARG A 52 17.20 -10.04 0.66
C ARG A 52 18.51 -9.53 1.25
N PHE A 53 18.88 -8.28 1.03
CA PHE A 53 20.19 -7.72 1.42
C PHE A 53 20.24 -7.14 2.83
N TRP A 54 19.11 -6.94 3.50
CA TRP A 54 19.06 -6.30 4.81
C TRP A 54 18.47 -7.23 5.87
N ARG A 55 19.35 -7.94 6.57
CA ARG A 55 18.97 -8.59 7.83
C ARG A 55 19.29 -7.64 8.97
N ALA A 56 18.28 -6.96 9.50
CA ALA A 56 18.42 -6.27 10.77
C ALA A 56 18.76 -7.29 11.85
N ALA A 57 19.69 -6.93 12.74
CA ALA A 57 20.06 -7.79 13.89
C ALA A 57 18.87 -8.03 14.83
N GLN A 58 17.89 -7.11 14.84
CA GLN A 58 16.62 -7.23 15.56
C GLN A 58 15.50 -6.65 14.67
N PRO A 59 14.62 -7.48 14.11
CA PRO A 59 13.49 -7.01 13.33
C PRO A 59 12.48 -6.29 14.23
N VAL A 60 11.98 -5.14 13.78
CA VAL A 60 10.98 -4.34 14.48
C VAL A 60 9.60 -4.67 13.91
N PRO A 61 8.69 -5.26 14.71
CA PRO A 61 7.33 -5.51 14.25
C PRO A 61 6.60 -4.20 13.91
N ALA A 62 5.89 -4.23 12.80
CA ALA A 62 5.04 -3.13 12.32
C ALA A 62 3.84 -3.69 11.56
N ALA A 63 2.81 -2.88 11.38
CA ALA A 63 1.70 -3.22 10.52
C ALA A 63 1.22 -2.00 9.75
N VAL A 64 0.66 -2.24 8.58
CA VAL A 64 -0.01 -1.22 7.77
C VAL A 64 -1.41 -1.68 7.41
N LEU A 65 -2.33 -0.75 7.31
CA LEU A 65 -3.65 -1.02 6.74
C LEU A 65 -3.58 -0.78 5.23
N ILE A 66 -4.04 -1.74 4.43
CA ILE A 66 -4.37 -1.57 3.02
C ILE A 66 -5.89 -1.28 2.96
N PRO A 67 -6.30 -0.01 3.02
CA PRO A 67 -7.71 0.33 3.11
C PRO A 67 -8.32 0.35 1.72
N LEU A 68 -9.25 -0.55 1.47
CA LEU A 68 -10.02 -0.67 0.24
C LEU A 68 -11.35 0.04 0.41
N VAL A 69 -11.43 1.28 -0.04
CA VAL A 69 -12.61 2.13 0.09
C VAL A 69 -13.67 1.70 -0.92
N ILE A 70 -14.86 1.35 -0.42
CA ILE A 70 -16.01 1.00 -1.25
C ILE A 70 -16.66 2.28 -1.75
N ARG A 71 -16.53 2.53 -3.06
CA ARG A 71 -17.18 3.65 -3.75
C ARG A 71 -18.43 3.15 -4.48
N GLN A 72 -19.58 3.69 -4.11
CA GLN A 72 -20.80 3.41 -4.87
C GLN A 72 -20.68 4.10 -6.22
N ALA A 73 -20.87 3.34 -7.27
CA ALA A 73 -21.00 3.92 -8.59
C ALA A 73 -22.38 4.61 -8.72
N MET A 74 -22.43 5.65 -9.56
CA MET A 74 -23.71 6.29 -9.87
C MET A 74 -24.51 5.41 -10.85
N ASP A 75 -25.85 5.49 -10.77
CA ASP A 75 -26.76 4.92 -11.80
C ASP A 75 -26.76 3.37 -11.95
N GLY A 76 -26.58 2.61 -10.85
CA GLY A 76 -26.73 1.15 -10.88
C GLY A 76 -25.51 0.38 -11.40
N GLU A 77 -24.40 1.05 -11.63
CA GLU A 77 -23.11 0.43 -11.88
C GLU A 77 -22.59 -0.30 -10.60
N PRO A 78 -21.79 -1.36 -10.74
CA PRO A 78 -21.22 -2.04 -9.59
C PRO A 78 -20.30 -1.12 -8.78
N ALA A 79 -20.23 -1.33 -7.46
CA ALA A 79 -19.33 -0.61 -6.59
C ALA A 79 -17.86 -0.78 -7.06
N VAL A 80 -17.11 0.31 -7.09
CA VAL A 80 -15.69 0.30 -7.40
C VAL A 80 -14.88 0.44 -6.12
N LEU A 81 -13.71 -0.18 -6.10
CA LEU A 81 -12.78 -0.10 -4.97
C LEU A 81 -11.62 0.85 -5.30
N SER A 82 -11.29 1.70 -4.34
CA SER A 82 -10.08 2.51 -4.34
C SER A 82 -9.20 2.15 -3.15
N VAL A 83 -7.89 2.23 -3.32
CA VAL A 83 -6.93 2.10 -2.22
C VAL A 83 -6.64 3.49 -1.67
N LEU A 84 -6.85 3.68 -0.36
CA LEU A 84 -6.48 4.91 0.32
C LEU A 84 -5.00 4.86 0.67
N LEU A 85 -4.30 5.93 0.33
CA LEU A 85 -2.88 6.13 0.56
C LEU A 85 -2.63 7.49 1.19
N THR A 86 -1.49 7.63 1.84
CA THR A 86 -1.00 8.88 2.40
C THR A 86 0.27 9.34 1.71
N GLN A 87 0.46 10.64 1.61
CA GLN A 87 1.77 11.23 1.33
C GLN A 87 2.34 11.80 2.61
N ARG A 88 3.52 11.36 3.01
CA ARG A 88 4.20 11.82 4.21
C ARG A 88 4.67 13.25 4.06
N THR A 89 4.69 14.00 5.17
CA THR A 89 5.18 15.39 5.15
C THR A 89 6.65 15.47 4.76
N ALA A 90 7.02 16.56 4.08
CA ALA A 90 8.41 16.82 3.66
C ALA A 90 9.36 17.11 4.84
N HIS A 91 8.83 17.38 6.03
CA HIS A 91 9.61 17.74 7.21
C HIS A 91 10.07 16.53 8.04
N LEU A 92 9.56 15.35 7.76
CA LEU A 92 9.97 14.14 8.46
C LEU A 92 11.44 13.80 8.20
N LYS A 93 12.13 13.33 9.25
CA LYS A 93 13.55 12.92 9.16
C LYS A 93 13.75 11.65 8.33
N ALA A 94 12.70 10.85 8.18
CA ALA A 94 12.75 9.61 7.42
C ALA A 94 11.55 9.54 6.48
N HIS A 95 11.78 9.06 5.27
CA HIS A 95 10.72 8.82 4.27
C HIS A 95 9.90 10.07 3.89
N ALA A 96 10.51 11.27 3.98
CA ALA A 96 9.88 12.54 3.62
C ALA A 96 9.29 12.51 2.20
N GLY A 97 8.04 12.92 2.06
CA GLY A 97 7.33 12.98 0.78
C GLY A 97 7.00 11.63 0.14
N GLN A 98 7.29 10.51 0.79
CA GLN A 98 6.97 9.18 0.26
C GLN A 98 5.48 8.87 0.41
N VAL A 99 4.98 8.08 -0.54
CA VAL A 99 3.64 7.52 -0.47
C VAL A 99 3.66 6.23 0.34
N SER A 100 2.75 6.11 1.30
CA SER A 100 2.62 4.94 2.17
C SER A 100 1.16 4.58 2.43
N PHE A 101 0.95 3.37 2.91
CA PHE A 101 -0.28 3.03 3.62
C PHE A 101 -0.26 3.67 5.01
N PRO A 102 -1.40 3.95 5.62
CA PRO A 102 -1.47 4.26 7.05
C PRO A 102 -0.91 3.08 7.85
N GLY A 103 -0.02 3.36 8.80
CA GLY A 103 0.57 2.29 9.59
C GLY A 103 1.90 2.67 10.24
N GLY A 104 2.30 1.85 11.19
CA GLY A 104 3.48 2.09 11.98
C GLY A 104 3.96 0.90 12.80
N ARG A 105 4.71 1.19 13.85
CA ARG A 105 5.28 0.19 14.75
C ARG A 105 4.20 -0.43 15.62
N LYS A 106 4.39 -1.71 15.92
CA LYS A 106 3.58 -2.37 16.94
C LYS A 106 3.91 -1.80 18.31
N ASP A 107 2.91 -1.28 19.01
CA ASP A 107 3.01 -0.87 20.41
C ASP A 107 2.84 -2.05 21.35
N GLU A 108 3.26 -1.88 22.61
CA GLU A 108 3.16 -2.94 23.63
C GLU A 108 1.71 -3.36 23.92
N ASP A 109 0.78 -2.42 23.80
CA ASP A 109 -0.66 -2.66 24.04
C ASP A 109 -1.38 -3.25 22.82
N ASP A 110 -0.75 -3.26 21.65
CA ASP A 110 -1.34 -3.86 20.45
C ASP A 110 -1.33 -5.39 20.56
N VAL A 111 -2.50 -6.00 20.57
CA VAL A 111 -2.63 -7.46 20.72
C VAL A 111 -2.08 -8.21 19.48
N ASP A 112 -2.27 -7.65 18.29
CA ASP A 112 -1.87 -8.24 17.00
C ASP A 112 -1.59 -7.17 15.94
N ALA A 113 -1.25 -7.59 14.73
CA ALA A 113 -1.00 -6.69 13.59
C ALA A 113 -2.25 -5.91 13.17
N LYS A 114 -3.43 -6.52 13.31
CA LYS A 114 -4.70 -5.86 13.01
C LYS A 114 -4.93 -4.68 13.96
N ALA A 115 -4.70 -4.87 15.26
CA ALA A 115 -4.82 -3.79 16.25
C ALA A 115 -3.88 -2.63 15.92
N THR A 116 -2.60 -2.93 15.61
CA THR A 116 -1.62 -1.93 15.19
C THR A 116 -2.10 -1.16 13.95
N ALA A 117 -2.50 -1.87 12.89
CA ALA A 117 -2.89 -1.23 11.62
C ALA A 117 -4.13 -0.32 11.76
N LEU A 118 -5.11 -0.74 12.58
CA LEU A 118 -6.31 0.04 12.82
C LEU A 118 -6.04 1.27 13.71
N ARG A 119 -5.23 1.13 14.77
CA ARG A 119 -4.81 2.23 15.63
C ARG A 119 -4.07 3.29 14.82
N GLU A 120 -3.06 2.90 14.06
CA GLU A 120 -2.26 3.80 13.24
C GLU A 120 -3.12 4.51 12.16
N ALA A 121 -4.06 3.79 11.54
CA ALA A 121 -4.98 4.40 10.57
C ALA A 121 -5.91 5.44 11.23
N GLN A 122 -6.32 5.21 12.47
CA GLN A 122 -7.08 6.20 13.24
C GLN A 122 -6.23 7.42 13.61
N GLU A 123 -4.98 7.23 14.03
CA GLU A 123 -4.06 8.28 14.42
C GLU A 123 -3.60 9.13 13.22
N GLU A 124 -3.19 8.49 12.10
CA GLU A 124 -2.63 9.19 10.93
C GLU A 124 -3.68 9.85 10.05
N VAL A 125 -4.84 9.23 9.87
CA VAL A 125 -5.85 9.70 8.89
C VAL A 125 -7.25 9.90 9.47
N GLY A 126 -7.44 9.65 10.77
CA GLY A 126 -8.75 9.77 11.40
C GLY A 126 -9.76 8.70 10.96
N LEU A 127 -9.30 7.55 10.45
CA LEU A 127 -10.18 6.46 10.02
C LEU A 127 -10.62 5.61 11.23
N PRO A 128 -11.90 5.66 11.65
CA PRO A 128 -12.36 4.92 12.80
C PRO A 128 -12.32 3.40 12.54
N PRO A 129 -11.82 2.59 13.50
CA PRO A 129 -11.74 1.13 13.35
C PRO A 129 -13.06 0.45 13.00
N GLU A 130 -14.19 0.95 13.51
CA GLU A 130 -15.53 0.42 13.26
C GLU A 130 -16.01 0.59 11.81
N ARG A 131 -15.34 1.43 11.03
CA ARG A 131 -15.58 1.58 9.58
C ARG A 131 -14.80 0.60 8.73
N VAL A 132 -13.90 -0.17 9.35
CA VAL A 132 -12.98 -1.08 8.65
C VAL A 132 -13.37 -2.52 8.92
N GLU A 133 -13.86 -3.20 7.90
CA GLU A 133 -14.01 -4.65 7.91
C GLU A 133 -12.67 -5.28 7.49
N VAL A 134 -11.90 -5.78 8.45
CA VAL A 134 -10.66 -6.50 8.14
C VAL A 134 -11.02 -7.85 7.52
N ILE A 135 -10.57 -8.08 6.29
CA ILE A 135 -10.85 -9.31 5.52
C ILE A 135 -9.68 -10.29 5.51
N GLY A 136 -8.46 -9.84 5.86
CA GLY A 136 -7.31 -10.73 5.98
C GLY A 136 -5.98 -9.98 6.03
N GLU A 137 -4.89 -10.76 5.96
CA GLU A 137 -3.52 -10.28 6.01
C GLU A 137 -2.73 -10.87 4.84
N LEU A 138 -1.73 -10.14 4.36
CA LEU A 138 -0.73 -10.67 3.44
C LEU A 138 0.52 -11.11 4.21
N PRO A 139 1.37 -11.96 3.63
CA PRO A 139 2.65 -12.32 4.23
C PRO A 139 3.47 -11.08 4.61
N PRO A 140 4.17 -11.10 5.76
CA PRO A 140 4.99 -9.98 6.21
C PRO A 140 6.05 -9.60 5.19
N TYR A 141 6.24 -8.29 5.04
CA TYR A 141 7.25 -7.68 4.19
C TYR A 141 8.39 -7.12 5.03
N ILE A 142 9.64 -7.49 4.69
CA ILE A 142 10.82 -7.01 5.42
C ILE A 142 11.38 -5.80 4.69
N THR A 143 11.37 -4.63 5.35
CA THR A 143 11.91 -3.40 4.77
C THR A 143 13.43 -3.34 4.90
N GLY A 144 14.09 -2.60 4.01
CA GLY A 144 15.52 -2.32 4.11
C GLY A 144 15.94 -1.58 5.39
N THR A 145 15.00 -0.99 6.12
CA THR A 145 15.21 -0.31 7.40
C THR A 145 15.03 -1.23 8.62
N GLY A 146 14.75 -2.53 8.40
CA GLY A 146 14.68 -3.53 9.44
C GLY A 146 13.30 -3.72 10.08
N PHE A 147 12.25 -3.16 9.49
CA PHE A 147 10.88 -3.44 9.92
C PHE A 147 10.37 -4.73 9.28
N VAL A 148 9.61 -5.51 10.07
CA VAL A 148 8.78 -6.62 9.59
C VAL A 148 7.35 -6.11 9.59
N VAL A 149 6.87 -5.74 8.40
CA VAL A 149 5.57 -5.08 8.22
C VAL A 149 4.53 -6.11 7.81
N THR A 150 3.48 -6.26 8.60
CA THR A 150 2.31 -7.09 8.24
C THR A 150 1.28 -6.22 7.54
N PRO A 151 0.99 -6.47 6.24
CA PRO A 151 -0.07 -5.76 5.53
C PRO A 151 -1.43 -6.36 5.90
N VAL A 152 -2.27 -5.55 6.52
CA VAL A 152 -3.66 -5.89 6.90
C VAL A 152 -4.60 -5.31 5.86
N VAL A 153 -5.44 -6.12 5.25
CA VAL A 153 -6.39 -5.69 4.21
C VAL A 153 -7.76 -5.47 4.82
N GLY A 154 -8.30 -4.28 4.64
CA GLY A 154 -9.60 -3.91 5.18
C GLY A 154 -10.50 -3.22 4.15
N LEU A 155 -11.77 -3.61 4.09
CA LEU A 155 -12.81 -2.90 3.35
C LEU A 155 -13.30 -1.73 4.19
N VAL A 156 -13.28 -0.54 3.62
CA VAL A 156 -13.70 0.70 4.29
C VAL A 156 -15.08 1.09 3.79
N HIS A 157 -16.03 1.18 4.72
CA HIS A 157 -17.40 1.56 4.42
C HIS A 157 -17.56 3.08 4.54
N ALA A 158 -17.90 3.75 3.43
CA ALA A 158 -18.31 5.15 3.45
C ALA A 158 -19.70 5.28 4.06
N HIS A 159 -19.96 6.33 4.85
CA HIS A 159 -21.31 6.61 5.32
C HIS A 159 -22.19 7.08 4.16
N PRO A 160 -23.49 6.74 4.15
CA PRO A 160 -24.42 7.14 3.08
C PRO A 160 -24.48 8.64 2.81
N HIS A 161 -24.07 9.47 3.77
CA HIS A 161 -24.12 10.95 3.69
C HIS A 161 -22.78 11.60 3.28
N GLU A 162 -21.70 10.82 3.15
CA GLU A 162 -20.35 11.36 2.86
C GLU A 162 -20.09 11.65 1.38
N GLY A 163 -21.03 11.37 0.51
CA GLY A 163 -20.86 11.60 -0.94
C GLY A 163 -19.62 10.89 -1.50
N VAL A 164 -18.79 11.62 -2.25
CA VAL A 164 -17.58 11.07 -2.91
C VAL A 164 -16.36 11.05 -1.97
N ALA A 165 -16.30 11.91 -0.97
CA ALA A 165 -15.16 11.99 -0.05
C ALA A 165 -15.45 11.31 1.28
N LEU A 166 -14.43 10.59 1.81
CA LEU A 166 -14.41 10.18 3.21
C LEU A 166 -14.10 11.42 4.05
N ASP A 167 -14.82 11.60 5.18
CA ASP A 167 -14.53 12.66 6.14
C ASP A 167 -13.33 12.22 7.01
N LEU A 168 -12.13 12.34 6.44
CA LEU A 168 -10.87 11.97 7.08
C LEU A 168 -10.06 13.22 7.40
N THR A 169 -9.33 13.17 8.50
CA THR A 169 -8.50 14.27 8.96
C THR A 169 -7.05 13.79 9.06
N PRO A 170 -6.13 14.25 8.18
CA PRO A 170 -4.73 13.88 8.27
C PRO A 170 -4.10 14.47 9.55
N GLU A 171 -3.23 13.66 10.21
CA GLU A 171 -2.37 14.20 11.28
C GLU A 171 -1.30 15.12 10.65
N PRO A 172 -1.34 16.45 10.90
CA PRO A 172 -0.54 17.41 10.13
C PRO A 172 0.97 17.24 10.29
N CYS A 173 1.42 16.62 11.38
CA CYS A 173 2.86 16.38 11.62
C CYS A 173 3.39 15.22 10.77
N GLU A 174 2.54 14.29 10.33
CA GLU A 174 2.95 13.07 9.63
C GLU A 174 2.45 12.99 8.20
N VAL A 175 1.20 13.39 7.96
CA VAL A 175 0.49 13.23 6.69
C VAL A 175 0.27 14.59 6.04
N ALA A 176 0.88 14.79 4.87
CA ALA A 176 0.68 15.97 4.05
C ALA A 176 -0.62 15.91 3.25
N GLU A 177 -0.98 14.73 2.77
CA GLU A 177 -2.15 14.53 1.91
C GLU A 177 -2.66 13.10 2.01
N ILE A 178 -3.99 12.93 2.00
CA ILE A 178 -4.67 11.65 1.84
C ILE A 178 -5.26 11.61 0.43
N PHE A 179 -5.07 10.51 -0.28
CA PHE A 179 -5.60 10.35 -1.62
C PHE A 179 -6.00 8.91 -1.90
N GLU A 180 -6.74 8.71 -2.97
CA GLU A 180 -7.20 7.39 -3.38
C GLU A 180 -6.74 7.06 -4.80
N VAL A 181 -6.42 5.78 -4.99
CA VAL A 181 -6.05 5.23 -6.29
C VAL A 181 -7.01 4.09 -6.63
N PRO A 182 -7.62 4.06 -7.82
CA PRO A 182 -8.49 2.95 -8.21
C PRO A 182 -7.78 1.60 -8.06
N LEU A 183 -8.42 0.65 -7.38
CA LEU A 183 -7.85 -0.70 -7.21
C LEU A 183 -7.53 -1.34 -8.55
N ALA A 184 -8.39 -1.15 -9.56
CA ALA A 184 -8.17 -1.67 -10.92
C ALA A 184 -6.88 -1.14 -11.56
N PHE A 185 -6.48 0.12 -11.28
CA PHE A 185 -5.20 0.66 -11.73
C PHE A 185 -4.02 -0.05 -11.06
N LEU A 186 -4.09 -0.21 -9.74
CA LEU A 186 -3.02 -0.84 -8.94
C LEU A 186 -2.91 -2.34 -9.22
N MET A 187 -3.99 -2.99 -9.61
CA MET A 187 -4.03 -4.42 -9.95
C MET A 187 -3.78 -4.70 -11.44
N ASN A 188 -3.48 -3.68 -12.24
CA ASN A 188 -3.05 -3.86 -13.61
C ASN A 188 -1.52 -4.02 -13.68
N PRO A 189 -0.98 -5.18 -14.06
CA PRO A 189 0.46 -5.43 -14.09
C PRO A 189 1.24 -4.52 -15.03
N ALA A 190 0.60 -3.90 -16.02
CA ALA A 190 1.23 -2.91 -16.89
C ALA A 190 1.69 -1.65 -16.13
N ASN A 191 1.08 -1.36 -14.97
CA ASN A 191 1.45 -0.23 -14.12
C ASN A 191 2.55 -0.59 -13.10
N HIS A 192 2.96 -1.86 -13.01
CA HIS A 192 4.01 -2.32 -12.11
C HIS A 192 5.38 -2.17 -12.77
N GLN A 193 5.92 -0.97 -12.71
CA GLN A 193 7.23 -0.65 -13.30
C GLN A 193 8.35 -1.17 -12.40
N GLN A 194 9.21 -2.05 -12.91
CA GLN A 194 10.43 -2.43 -12.24
C GLN A 194 11.53 -1.41 -12.55
N ARG A 195 12.25 -0.97 -11.54
CA ARG A 195 13.34 -0.01 -11.65
C ARG A 195 14.63 -0.55 -11.05
N ALA A 196 15.76 -0.08 -11.58
CA ALA A 196 17.08 -0.38 -11.06
C ALA A 196 17.84 0.90 -10.76
N ALA A 197 18.52 0.92 -9.61
CA ALA A 197 19.46 1.97 -9.21
C ALA A 197 20.69 1.35 -8.60
N GLN A 198 21.81 2.06 -8.67
CA GLN A 198 23.01 1.74 -7.92
C GLN A 198 23.14 2.68 -6.73
N ALA A 199 23.25 2.13 -5.53
CA ALA A 199 23.39 2.89 -4.31
C ALA A 199 24.42 2.24 -3.38
N ALA A 200 25.36 3.00 -2.90
CA ALA A 200 26.45 2.53 -2.01
C ALA A 200 27.19 1.27 -2.55
N GLY A 201 27.33 1.14 -3.87
CA GLY A 201 27.96 -0.01 -4.52
C GLY A 201 27.10 -1.27 -4.61
N LEU A 202 25.80 -1.16 -4.31
CA LEU A 202 24.83 -2.24 -4.42
C LEU A 202 23.84 -1.96 -5.55
N ASP A 203 23.53 -3.00 -6.32
CA ASP A 203 22.46 -2.98 -7.30
C ASP A 203 21.12 -3.16 -6.56
N MET A 204 20.27 -2.13 -6.60
CA MET A 204 18.95 -2.14 -6.01
C MET A 204 17.90 -2.27 -7.09
N ARG A 205 16.92 -3.13 -6.85
CA ARG A 205 15.73 -3.25 -7.69
C ARG A 205 14.49 -3.01 -6.84
N TYR A 206 13.51 -2.30 -7.39
CA TYR A 206 12.26 -2.02 -6.71
C TYR A 206 11.15 -1.81 -7.72
N PHE A 207 9.91 -1.90 -7.25
CA PHE A 207 8.72 -1.57 -8.04
C PHE A 207 8.30 -0.13 -7.82
N SER A 208 7.70 0.45 -8.86
CA SER A 208 6.98 1.72 -8.78
C SER A 208 5.68 1.64 -9.57
N MET A 209 4.67 2.37 -9.09
CA MET A 209 3.34 2.50 -9.70
C MET A 209 2.96 3.99 -9.68
N PRO A 210 3.54 4.82 -10.57
CA PRO A 210 3.20 6.24 -10.63
C PRO A 210 1.72 6.43 -10.97
N TRP A 211 1.01 7.21 -10.17
CA TRP A 211 -0.41 7.50 -10.35
C TRP A 211 -0.61 8.98 -10.67
N HIS A 212 -1.12 9.26 -11.87
CA HIS A 212 -1.54 10.60 -12.26
C HIS A 212 -2.99 10.84 -11.84
N ALA A 213 -3.15 11.59 -10.76
CA ALA A 213 -4.48 11.93 -10.28
C ALA A 213 -5.10 13.05 -11.14
N PRO A 214 -6.40 12.99 -11.44
CA PRO A 214 -7.08 14.05 -12.20
C PRO A 214 -6.88 15.43 -11.57
N GLY A 215 -6.44 16.41 -12.39
CA GLY A 215 -6.25 17.79 -11.97
C GLY A 215 -4.94 18.07 -11.21
N ARG A 216 -4.01 17.13 -11.17
CA ARG A 216 -2.65 17.36 -10.64
C ARG A 216 -1.63 17.50 -11.77
N ASP A 217 -0.62 18.33 -11.51
CA ASP A 217 0.52 18.48 -12.43
C ASP A 217 1.58 17.41 -12.21
N GLU A 218 1.67 16.84 -10.98
CA GLU A 218 2.66 15.84 -10.62
C GLU A 218 2.01 14.51 -10.20
N ASP A 219 2.67 13.40 -10.56
CA ASP A 219 2.26 12.06 -10.17
C ASP A 219 2.52 11.79 -8.69
N PHE A 220 1.60 11.05 -8.07
CA PHE A 220 1.93 10.33 -6.85
C PHE A 220 2.87 9.18 -7.20
N PHE A 221 4.09 9.24 -6.70
CA PHE A 221 5.10 8.23 -6.98
C PHE A 221 5.05 7.13 -5.91
N ILE A 222 4.23 6.10 -6.17
CA ILE A 222 4.10 4.92 -5.31
C ILE A 222 5.28 4.00 -5.63
N TRP A 223 6.14 3.70 -4.65
CA TRP A 223 7.34 2.89 -4.89
C TRP A 223 7.82 2.15 -3.63
N GLY A 224 8.88 1.34 -3.75
CA GLY A 224 9.53 0.66 -2.64
C GLY A 224 8.58 -0.32 -1.93
N ALA A 225 8.57 -0.29 -0.60
CA ALA A 225 7.76 -1.20 0.23
C ALA A 225 6.26 -1.12 -0.10
N THR A 226 5.71 0.08 -0.32
CA THR A 226 4.31 0.27 -0.68
C THR A 226 3.96 -0.40 -2.00
N ALA A 227 4.76 -0.18 -3.04
CA ALA A 227 4.56 -0.82 -4.34
C ALA A 227 4.78 -2.35 -4.28
N ALA A 228 5.74 -2.82 -3.47
CA ALA A 228 5.99 -4.25 -3.30
C ALA A 228 4.82 -4.95 -2.59
N MET A 229 4.24 -4.34 -1.57
CA MET A 229 3.05 -4.89 -0.89
C MET A 229 1.82 -4.89 -1.83
N LEU A 230 1.62 -3.83 -2.65
CA LEU A 230 0.59 -3.80 -3.69
C LEU A 230 0.79 -4.90 -4.74
N ARG A 231 2.05 -5.16 -5.13
CA ARG A 231 2.36 -6.26 -6.06
C ARG A 231 2.06 -7.62 -5.44
N ASN A 232 2.31 -7.80 -4.14
CA ASN A 232 1.93 -9.02 -3.45
C ASN A 232 0.40 -9.19 -3.36
N LEU A 233 -0.34 -8.10 -3.15
CA LEU A 233 -1.80 -8.13 -3.25
C LEU A 233 -2.25 -8.55 -4.66
N TYR A 234 -1.63 -7.99 -5.71
CA TYR A 234 -1.89 -8.41 -7.09
C TYR A 234 -1.62 -9.91 -7.28
N ARG A 235 -0.45 -10.42 -6.86
CA ARG A 235 -0.11 -11.86 -6.99
C ARG A 235 -1.11 -12.76 -6.26
N PHE A 236 -1.50 -12.37 -5.05
CA PHE A 236 -2.54 -13.07 -4.30
C PHE A 236 -3.88 -13.09 -5.03
N LEU A 237 -4.30 -11.99 -5.62
CA LEU A 237 -5.56 -11.90 -6.33
C LEU A 237 -5.52 -12.58 -7.71
N ALA A 238 -4.36 -12.62 -8.36
CA ALA A 238 -4.17 -13.25 -9.69
C ALA A 238 -4.06 -14.78 -9.64
N ALA A 239 -3.62 -15.34 -8.53
CA ALA A 239 -3.44 -16.79 -8.32
C ALA A 239 -4.77 -17.64 -8.31
#